data_4f7e6ef140dc890426a84e3571cb43f4
#
_entry.id   4f7e6ef140dc890426a84e3571cb43f4
#
_cell.length_a   1.000
_cell.length_b   1.000
_cell.length_c   1.000
_cell.angle_alpha   90.00
_cell.angle_beta   90.00
_cell.angle_gamma   90.00
#
_symmetry.space_group_name_H-M   'P 1'
#
loop_
_entity.id
_entity.type
_entity.pdbx_description
1 polymer ?
#
loop_
_entity_poly.entity_id
_entity_poly.type
_entity_poly.pdbx_seq_one_letter_code
_entity_poly.pdbx_strand_id
1 'polypeptide(L)'
;WDVDASISKLVSEGKIKPVILVSTWTTYGKRELELMPQKPVTRSTSFINEIGDSDSTPDMIISDNYLKFIVDELKPFVDLNYRTKPGKENTFILGSSMGGLISAYAISEYPQIFGGAACLSTDWTIGKGAEIAWYEKNWPAAGLHKIYFDYGTGWMDANYQPYQNKMDKVMIKHGYIQGEDWITKKFEGAGHFPHEWRSRMHIPLTFLLDQN
;
A
#
# COMPACT_ATOMS: atom_id res chain seq x y z
N TRP A 1 2.58 -14.56 5.47
CA TRP A 1 2.75 -13.31 6.23
C TRP A 1 2.27 -13.42 7.69
N ASP A 2 1.34 -14.32 8.00
CA ASP A 2 0.73 -14.48 9.34
C ASP A 2 0.20 -13.16 9.91
N VAL A 3 -0.45 -12.35 9.07
CA VAL A 3 -1.06 -11.08 9.49
C VAL A 3 -2.13 -11.31 10.54
N ASP A 4 -2.92 -12.37 10.38
CA ASP A 4 -3.96 -12.83 11.31
C ASP A 4 -3.38 -13.16 12.69
N ALA A 5 -2.26 -13.89 12.74
CA ALA A 5 -1.56 -14.20 13.99
C ALA A 5 -1.01 -12.92 14.64
N SER A 6 -0.45 -12.00 13.86
CA SER A 6 0.04 -10.71 14.34
C SER A 6 -1.09 -9.86 14.92
N ILE A 7 -2.23 -9.78 14.23
CA ILE A 7 -3.44 -9.09 14.71
C ILE A 7 -3.94 -9.71 16.02
N SER A 8 -4.11 -11.04 16.04
CA SER A 8 -4.61 -11.76 17.22
C SER A 8 -3.75 -11.50 18.47
N LYS A 9 -2.42 -11.51 18.27
CA LYS A 9 -1.46 -11.19 19.33
C LYS A 9 -1.63 -9.74 19.82
N LEU A 10 -1.63 -8.77 18.91
CA LEU A 10 -1.73 -7.35 19.26
C LEU A 10 -3.07 -7.01 19.94
N VAL A 11 -4.17 -7.64 19.52
CA VAL A 11 -5.47 -7.52 20.18
C VAL A 11 -5.43 -8.10 21.59
N SER A 12 -4.85 -9.30 21.77
CA SER A 12 -4.75 -9.94 23.09
C SER A 12 -3.86 -9.16 24.06
N GLU A 13 -2.87 -8.42 23.53
CA GLU A 13 -2.00 -7.52 24.30
C GLU A 13 -2.63 -6.13 24.54
N GLY A 14 -3.83 -5.86 24.03
CA GLY A 14 -4.52 -4.58 24.16
C GLY A 14 -3.85 -3.43 23.38
N LYS A 15 -2.99 -3.74 22.39
CA LYS A 15 -2.24 -2.74 21.61
C LYS A 15 -3.04 -2.17 20.44
N ILE A 16 -3.96 -2.94 19.90
CA ILE A 16 -4.85 -2.51 18.81
C ILE A 16 -6.29 -2.92 19.12
N LYS A 17 -7.25 -2.24 18.49
CA LYS A 17 -8.66 -2.63 18.54
C LYS A 17 -8.88 -3.92 17.75
N PRO A 18 -9.89 -4.74 18.08
CA PRO A 18 -10.29 -5.85 17.24
C PRO A 18 -10.66 -5.37 15.83
N VAL A 19 -10.17 -6.08 14.83
CA VAL A 19 -10.42 -5.78 13.42
C VAL A 19 -10.86 -7.03 12.66
N ILE A 20 -11.52 -6.82 11.53
CA ILE A 20 -11.80 -7.86 10.54
C ILE A 20 -10.72 -7.77 9.47
N LEU A 21 -9.95 -8.84 9.30
CA LEU A 21 -8.98 -8.99 8.23
C LEU A 21 -9.68 -9.59 7.01
N VAL A 22 -9.63 -8.87 5.90
CA VAL A 22 -10.12 -9.34 4.60
C VAL A 22 -8.92 -9.49 3.68
N SER A 23 -8.68 -10.70 3.19
CA SER A 23 -7.59 -10.99 2.25
C SER A 23 -8.16 -11.29 0.88
N THR A 24 -7.58 -10.66 -0.13
CA THR A 24 -7.94 -10.89 -1.54
C THR A 24 -6.76 -11.50 -2.29
N TRP A 25 -7.07 -12.29 -3.29
CA TRP A 25 -6.10 -12.78 -4.26
C TRP A 25 -6.24 -12.05 -5.58
N THR A 26 -5.13 -11.95 -6.30
CA THR A 26 -5.16 -11.56 -7.70
C THR A 26 -5.62 -12.74 -8.56
N THR A 27 -6.20 -12.45 -9.71
CA THR A 27 -6.54 -13.47 -10.70
C THR A 27 -5.26 -14.17 -11.17
N TYR A 28 -5.32 -15.48 -11.31
CA TYR A 28 -4.16 -16.27 -11.77
C TYR A 28 -3.58 -15.69 -13.08
N GLY A 29 -2.27 -15.44 -13.08
CA GLY A 29 -1.55 -14.86 -14.22
C GLY A 29 -1.82 -13.37 -14.49
N LYS A 30 -2.55 -12.66 -13.61
CA LYS A 30 -2.87 -11.23 -13.80
C LYS A 30 -2.38 -10.33 -12.67
N ARG A 31 -1.50 -10.84 -11.82
CA ARG A 31 -1.03 -10.12 -10.63
C ARG A 31 -0.45 -8.73 -10.99
N GLU A 32 0.40 -8.68 -11.99
CA GLU A 32 1.01 -7.43 -12.46
C GLU A 32 -0.04 -6.46 -13.01
N LEU A 33 -1.02 -6.97 -13.75
CA LEU A 33 -2.07 -6.16 -14.37
C LEU A 33 -3.05 -5.58 -13.33
N GLU A 34 -3.32 -6.32 -12.28
CA GLU A 34 -4.25 -5.92 -11.22
C GLU A 34 -3.61 -5.03 -10.15
N LEU A 35 -2.30 -5.17 -9.90
CA LEU A 35 -1.63 -4.45 -8.82
C LEU A 35 -0.78 -3.27 -9.30
N MET A 36 -0.59 -3.10 -10.60
CA MET A 36 0.13 -1.99 -11.19
C MET A 36 -0.77 -0.75 -11.26
N PRO A 37 -0.43 0.38 -10.64
CA PRO A 37 -1.24 1.59 -10.69
C PRO A 37 -1.48 2.10 -12.10
N GLN A 38 -2.71 2.02 -12.58
CA GLN A 38 -3.07 2.23 -13.99
C GLN A 38 -2.78 3.65 -14.47
N LYS A 39 -3.26 4.67 -13.79
CA LYS A 39 -3.13 6.07 -14.23
C LYS A 39 -1.68 6.57 -14.27
N PRO A 40 -0.83 6.30 -13.25
CA PRO A 40 0.58 6.65 -13.32
C PRO A 40 1.29 6.01 -14.51
N VAL A 41 0.99 4.75 -14.75
CA VAL A 41 1.65 3.92 -15.76
C VAL A 41 1.26 4.31 -17.18
N THR A 42 -0.03 4.43 -17.47
CA THR A 42 -0.54 4.77 -18.80
C THR A 42 -0.13 6.17 -19.25
N ARG A 43 0.31 7.02 -18.33
CA ARG A 43 0.80 8.38 -18.62
C ARG A 43 2.32 8.52 -18.65
N SER A 44 3.05 7.44 -18.39
CA SER A 44 4.52 7.43 -18.37
C SER A 44 5.10 6.74 -19.59
N THR A 45 5.74 7.50 -20.47
CA THR A 45 6.48 6.94 -21.63
C THR A 45 7.65 6.05 -21.22
N SER A 46 8.29 6.29 -20.09
CA SER A 46 9.38 5.45 -19.58
C SER A 46 8.89 4.08 -19.14
N PHE A 47 7.71 4.00 -18.57
CA PHE A 47 7.10 2.74 -18.16
C PHE A 47 6.69 1.87 -19.36
N ILE A 48 6.07 2.49 -20.37
CA ILE A 48 5.69 1.81 -21.61
C ILE A 48 6.90 1.13 -22.26
N ASN A 49 8.07 1.77 -22.19
CA ASN A 49 9.31 1.23 -22.76
C ASN A 49 9.91 0.08 -21.90
N GLU A 50 9.60 -0.02 -20.61
CA GLU A 50 10.07 -1.10 -19.73
C GLU A 50 9.21 -2.36 -19.82
N ILE A 51 7.90 -2.19 -20.03
CA ILE A 51 6.98 -3.32 -20.29
C ILE A 51 7.16 -3.89 -21.70
N GLY A 52 7.79 -3.16 -22.61
CA GLY A 52 7.90 -3.47 -24.03
C GLY A 52 8.61 -4.79 -24.39
N ASP A 53 9.16 -5.50 -23.41
CA ASP A 53 9.71 -6.86 -23.57
C ASP A 53 8.73 -7.97 -23.11
N SER A 54 7.57 -7.59 -22.58
CA SER A 54 6.49 -8.52 -22.27
C SER A 54 5.32 -8.28 -23.22
N ASP A 55 4.56 -9.34 -23.52
CA ASP A 55 3.31 -9.27 -24.28
C ASP A 55 2.24 -8.36 -23.62
N SER A 56 2.59 -7.67 -22.54
CA SER A 56 1.71 -6.78 -21.79
C SER A 56 1.82 -5.35 -22.29
N THR A 57 0.71 -4.79 -22.76
CA THR A 57 0.58 -3.37 -23.11
C THR A 57 -0.06 -2.58 -21.96
N PRO A 58 0.14 -1.25 -21.88
CA PRO A 58 -0.49 -0.40 -20.86
C PRO A 58 -2.01 -0.55 -20.78
N ASP A 59 -2.67 -0.84 -21.90
CA ASP A 59 -4.12 -1.04 -21.99
C ASP A 59 -4.60 -2.34 -21.29
N MET A 60 -3.68 -3.26 -21.00
CA MET A 60 -3.99 -4.49 -20.27
C MET A 60 -4.02 -4.28 -18.76
N ILE A 61 -3.51 -3.15 -18.24
CA ILE A 61 -3.52 -2.85 -16.82
C ILE A 61 -4.95 -2.57 -16.38
N ILE A 62 -5.40 -3.30 -15.37
CA ILE A 62 -6.80 -3.30 -14.90
C ILE A 62 -6.91 -3.01 -13.40
N SER A 63 -5.93 -2.34 -12.82
CA SER A 63 -5.92 -2.05 -11.39
C SER A 63 -7.05 -1.12 -10.96
N ASP A 64 -7.55 -0.25 -11.83
CA ASP A 64 -8.76 0.53 -11.56
C ASP A 64 -9.98 -0.39 -11.35
N ASN A 65 -10.10 -1.47 -12.14
CA ASN A 65 -11.16 -2.47 -11.94
C ASN A 65 -10.96 -3.28 -10.67
N TYR A 66 -9.72 -3.62 -10.33
CA TYR A 66 -9.41 -4.31 -9.09
C TYR A 66 -9.77 -3.45 -7.87
N LEU A 67 -9.44 -2.16 -7.87
CA LEU A 67 -9.84 -1.25 -6.80
C LEU A 67 -11.36 -1.03 -6.76
N LYS A 68 -12.04 -0.94 -7.91
CA LYS A 68 -13.51 -0.90 -7.95
C LYS A 68 -14.14 -2.12 -7.32
N PHE A 69 -13.64 -3.32 -7.63
CA PHE A 69 -14.11 -4.54 -6.97
C PHE A 69 -13.97 -4.44 -5.44
N ILE A 70 -12.83 -3.96 -4.93
CA ILE A 70 -12.63 -3.81 -3.48
C ILE A 70 -13.62 -2.79 -2.90
N VAL A 71 -13.80 -1.64 -3.55
CA VAL A 71 -14.55 -0.51 -3.01
C VAL A 71 -16.06 -0.66 -3.22
N ASP A 72 -16.47 -1.14 -4.39
CA ASP A 72 -17.89 -1.13 -4.80
C ASP A 72 -18.60 -2.47 -4.53
N GLU A 73 -17.83 -3.57 -4.37
CA GLU A 73 -18.38 -4.90 -4.15
C GLU A 73 -17.95 -5.52 -2.82
N LEU A 74 -16.63 -5.70 -2.62
CA LEU A 74 -16.11 -6.44 -1.48
C LEU A 74 -16.34 -5.70 -0.15
N LYS A 75 -15.99 -4.43 -0.07
CA LYS A 75 -16.19 -3.64 1.15
C LYS A 75 -17.68 -3.54 1.52
N PRO A 76 -18.61 -3.19 0.61
CA PRO A 76 -20.03 -3.20 0.92
C PRO A 76 -20.57 -4.58 1.35
N PHE A 77 -20.09 -5.66 0.73
CA PHE A 77 -20.44 -7.01 1.15
C PHE A 77 -20.00 -7.29 2.59
N VAL A 78 -18.77 -6.91 2.95
CA VAL A 78 -18.26 -7.10 4.32
C VAL A 78 -19.04 -6.23 5.32
N ASP A 79 -19.29 -4.98 4.98
CA ASP A 79 -20.03 -4.06 5.86
C ASP A 79 -21.49 -4.49 6.10
N LEU A 80 -22.13 -5.11 5.08
CA LEU A 80 -23.49 -5.61 5.20
C LEU A 80 -23.59 -6.91 6.03
N ASN A 81 -22.58 -7.77 5.96
CA ASN A 81 -22.65 -9.12 6.53
C ASN A 81 -21.91 -9.28 7.85
N TYR A 82 -21.08 -8.34 8.24
CA TYR A 82 -20.27 -8.40 9.45
C TYR A 82 -20.41 -7.12 10.28
N ARG A 83 -20.11 -7.20 11.56
CA ARG A 83 -20.17 -6.05 12.49
C ARG A 83 -18.97 -5.12 12.31
N THR A 84 -18.97 -4.35 11.24
CA THR A 84 -17.92 -3.37 10.92
C THR A 84 -18.24 -2.00 11.48
N LYS A 85 -17.23 -1.13 11.41
CA LYS A 85 -17.34 0.33 11.46
C LYS A 85 -17.01 0.85 10.06
N PRO A 86 -18.00 1.17 9.22
CA PRO A 86 -17.80 1.35 7.79
C PRO A 86 -17.09 2.65 7.39
N GLY A 87 -16.89 3.59 8.32
CA GLY A 87 -16.22 4.86 8.06
C GLY A 87 -14.76 4.69 7.65
N LYS A 88 -14.26 5.64 6.87
CA LYS A 88 -12.89 5.62 6.35
C LYS A 88 -11.84 5.51 7.46
N GLU A 89 -12.07 6.15 8.59
CA GLU A 89 -11.19 6.13 9.77
C GLU A 89 -11.03 4.73 10.40
N ASN A 90 -11.83 3.76 9.96
CA ASN A 90 -11.78 2.37 10.37
C ASN A 90 -11.47 1.41 9.20
N THR A 91 -11.14 1.95 8.02
CA THR A 91 -10.88 1.16 6.80
C THR A 91 -9.44 1.39 6.35
N PHE A 92 -8.65 0.32 6.33
CA PHE A 92 -7.23 0.37 6.00
C PHE A 92 -6.90 -0.66 4.93
N ILE A 93 -5.88 -0.36 4.12
CA ILE A 93 -5.36 -1.28 3.11
C ILE A 93 -3.87 -1.53 3.37
N LEU A 94 -3.42 -2.76 3.13
CA LEU A 94 -2.00 -3.05 3.29
C LEU A 94 -1.52 -4.08 2.26
N GLY A 95 -0.26 -3.93 1.85
CA GLY A 95 0.39 -4.86 0.95
C GLY A 95 1.91 -4.69 0.89
N SER A 96 2.59 -5.69 0.32
CA SER A 96 4.04 -5.61 0.07
C SER A 96 4.37 -5.62 -1.40
N SER A 97 5.53 -5.07 -1.76
CA SER A 97 5.99 -5.05 -3.15
C SER A 97 4.96 -4.35 -4.05
N MET A 98 4.47 -5.00 -5.10
CA MET A 98 3.33 -4.53 -5.91
C MET A 98 2.05 -4.34 -5.08
N GLY A 99 1.87 -5.12 -3.99
CA GLY A 99 0.78 -4.87 -3.04
C GLY A 99 0.92 -3.54 -2.30
N GLY A 100 2.14 -3.07 -2.10
CA GLY A 100 2.41 -1.71 -1.60
C GLY A 100 2.05 -0.64 -2.63
N LEU A 101 2.35 -0.87 -3.93
CA LEU A 101 1.98 0.04 -5.01
C LEU A 101 0.46 0.24 -5.08
N ILE A 102 -0.31 -0.85 -5.15
CA ILE A 102 -1.78 -0.75 -5.21
C ILE A 102 -2.38 -0.18 -3.93
N SER A 103 -1.74 -0.39 -2.76
CA SER A 103 -2.19 0.21 -1.50
C SER A 103 -1.99 1.74 -1.49
N ALA A 104 -0.86 2.22 -1.98
CA ALA A 104 -0.61 3.66 -2.18
C ALA A 104 -1.57 4.24 -3.22
N TYR A 105 -1.81 3.53 -4.30
CA TYR A 105 -2.74 3.94 -5.35
C TYR A 105 -4.18 4.01 -4.84
N ALA A 106 -4.60 3.08 -3.98
CA ALA A 106 -5.92 3.11 -3.35
C ALA A 106 -6.14 4.37 -2.49
N ILE A 107 -5.13 4.82 -1.75
CA ILE A 107 -5.19 6.09 -1.00
C ILE A 107 -5.35 7.28 -1.95
N SER A 108 -4.63 7.30 -3.08
CA SER A 108 -4.72 8.39 -4.06
C SER A 108 -6.08 8.44 -4.77
N GLU A 109 -6.63 7.28 -5.12
CA GLU A 109 -7.87 7.18 -5.91
C GLU A 109 -9.15 7.21 -5.04
N TYR A 110 -9.07 6.67 -3.82
CA TYR A 110 -10.21 6.53 -2.92
C TYR A 110 -9.94 7.09 -1.52
N PRO A 111 -9.49 8.35 -1.40
CA PRO A 111 -9.14 8.96 -0.10
C PRO A 111 -10.35 9.10 0.84
N GLN A 112 -11.57 8.98 0.32
CA GLN A 112 -12.82 8.99 1.08
C GLN A 112 -13.19 7.61 1.65
N ILE A 113 -12.54 6.54 1.18
CA ILE A 113 -12.83 5.14 1.59
C ILE A 113 -11.79 4.64 2.59
N PHE A 114 -10.50 4.90 2.33
CA PHE A 114 -9.41 4.40 3.14
C PHE A 114 -8.86 5.49 4.06
N GLY A 115 -8.83 5.24 5.37
CA GLY A 115 -8.23 6.12 6.38
C GLY A 115 -6.72 5.91 6.53
N GLY A 116 -6.17 4.89 5.89
CA GLY A 116 -4.73 4.70 5.86
C GLY A 116 -4.27 3.50 5.07
N ALA A 117 -2.95 3.48 4.82
CA ALA A 117 -2.29 2.39 4.11
C ALA A 117 -0.97 1.99 4.76
N ALA A 118 -0.65 0.69 4.67
CA ALA A 118 0.69 0.17 4.93
C ALA A 118 1.29 -0.40 3.65
N CYS A 119 2.36 0.20 3.19
CA CYS A 119 3.06 -0.11 1.95
C CYS A 119 4.45 -0.66 2.29
N LEU A 120 4.57 -2.00 2.37
CA LEU A 120 5.78 -2.67 2.81
C LEU A 120 6.67 -2.99 1.61
N SER A 121 7.96 -2.70 1.70
CA SER A 121 8.93 -2.93 0.62
C SER A 121 8.33 -2.60 -0.76
N THR A 122 7.74 -1.41 -0.86
CA THR A 122 7.01 -1.00 -2.07
C THR A 122 7.96 -0.89 -3.25
N ASP A 123 7.63 -1.54 -4.35
CA ASP A 123 8.50 -1.60 -5.53
C ASP A 123 8.40 -0.33 -6.38
N TRP A 124 8.84 0.79 -5.82
CA TRP A 124 8.91 2.08 -6.51
C TRP A 124 9.89 2.09 -7.70
N THR A 125 10.68 1.03 -7.88
CA THR A 125 11.65 0.95 -8.99
C THR A 125 10.97 0.71 -10.31
N ILE A 126 9.81 0.09 -10.30
CA ILE A 126 8.98 -0.12 -11.48
C ILE A 126 8.68 1.24 -12.13
N GLY A 127 8.87 1.34 -13.44
CA GLY A 127 8.68 2.59 -14.17
C GLY A 127 9.61 3.72 -13.71
N LYS A 128 10.74 3.39 -13.04
CA LYS A 128 11.75 4.37 -12.56
C LYS A 128 11.16 5.45 -11.64
N GLY A 129 10.09 5.09 -10.90
CA GLY A 129 9.41 6.00 -9.98
C GLY A 129 8.38 6.91 -10.64
N ALA A 130 7.85 6.54 -11.80
CA ALA A 130 6.78 7.28 -12.49
C ALA A 130 5.55 7.50 -11.60
N GLU A 131 5.23 6.54 -10.74
CA GLU A 131 4.14 6.63 -9.78
C GLU A 131 4.37 7.74 -8.76
N ILE A 132 5.60 7.87 -8.25
CA ILE A 132 5.94 8.92 -7.29
C ILE A 132 5.73 10.30 -7.94
N ALA A 133 6.12 10.45 -9.22
CA ALA A 133 5.87 11.68 -9.97
C ALA A 133 4.36 11.96 -10.17
N TRP A 134 3.54 10.91 -10.26
CA TRP A 134 2.08 11.05 -10.25
C TRP A 134 1.59 11.53 -8.90
N TYR A 135 2.06 10.96 -7.80
CA TYR A 135 1.65 11.30 -6.44
C TYR A 135 2.07 12.73 -6.02
N GLU A 136 3.08 13.31 -6.64
CA GLU A 136 3.41 14.74 -6.42
C GLU A 136 2.22 15.69 -6.65
N LYS A 137 1.24 15.27 -7.48
CA LYS A 137 0.06 16.05 -7.84
C LYS A 137 -1.25 15.47 -7.34
N ASN A 138 -1.28 14.16 -7.07
CA ASN A 138 -2.52 13.43 -6.86
C ASN A 138 -2.61 12.79 -5.47
N TRP A 139 -1.60 12.94 -4.62
CA TRP A 139 -1.67 12.46 -3.25
C TRP A 139 -2.62 13.33 -2.42
N PRO A 140 -3.48 12.75 -1.56
CA PRO A 140 -4.38 13.55 -0.72
C PRO A 140 -3.61 14.41 0.29
N ALA A 141 -4.19 15.55 0.66
CA ALA A 141 -3.64 16.39 1.72
C ALA A 141 -3.65 15.65 3.07
N ALA A 142 -2.68 15.97 3.94
CA ALA A 142 -2.58 15.44 5.30
C ALA A 142 -3.80 15.76 6.17
N GLY A 143 -3.87 15.10 7.33
CA GLY A 143 -4.85 15.37 8.40
C GLY A 143 -5.98 14.36 8.51
N LEU A 144 -6.14 13.44 7.54
CA LEU A 144 -7.22 12.45 7.54
C LEU A 144 -6.76 11.02 7.22
N HIS A 145 -5.44 10.80 7.05
CA HIS A 145 -4.89 9.50 6.67
C HIS A 145 -3.65 9.17 7.50
N LYS A 146 -3.49 7.90 7.85
CA LYS A 146 -2.25 7.35 8.42
C LYS A 146 -1.53 6.51 7.37
N ILE A 147 -0.28 6.84 7.07
CA ILE A 147 0.48 6.19 6.01
C ILE A 147 1.77 5.57 6.58
N TYR A 148 1.96 4.29 6.32
CA TYR A 148 3.17 3.57 6.67
C TYR A 148 3.92 3.13 5.44
N PHE A 149 5.21 3.43 5.39
CA PHE A 149 6.15 2.88 4.43
C PHE A 149 7.28 2.14 5.13
N ASP A 150 7.80 1.09 4.49
CA ASP A 150 9.06 0.50 4.87
C ASP A 150 9.82 -0.08 3.68
N TYR A 151 11.09 -0.37 3.90
CA TYR A 151 11.94 -1.08 2.98
C TYR A 151 13.13 -1.71 3.71
N GLY A 152 13.64 -2.80 3.13
CA GLY A 152 14.91 -3.39 3.53
C GLY A 152 16.10 -2.77 2.80
N THR A 153 17.29 -3.30 3.06
CA THR A 153 18.53 -2.89 2.35
C THR A 153 19.23 -4.05 1.66
N GLY A 154 18.65 -5.24 1.73
CA GLY A 154 19.18 -6.44 1.11
C GLY A 154 18.41 -6.84 -0.15
N TRP A 155 19.06 -7.56 -1.03
CA TRP A 155 18.53 -8.14 -2.24
C TRP A 155 17.77 -7.10 -3.10
N MET A 156 16.52 -7.32 -3.48
CA MET A 156 15.74 -6.36 -4.31
C MET A 156 15.58 -5.02 -3.62
N ASP A 157 15.37 -5.00 -2.29
CA ASP A 157 15.17 -3.77 -1.52
C ASP A 157 16.40 -2.87 -1.48
N ALA A 158 17.59 -3.37 -1.84
CA ALA A 158 18.85 -2.61 -1.83
C ALA A 158 18.77 -1.32 -2.65
N ASN A 159 17.90 -1.27 -3.66
CA ASN A 159 17.74 -0.12 -4.55
C ASN A 159 16.53 0.77 -4.20
N TYR A 160 15.77 0.48 -3.12
CA TYR A 160 14.51 1.17 -2.84
C TYR A 160 14.70 2.53 -2.17
N GLN A 161 15.76 2.71 -1.39
CA GLN A 161 15.98 3.94 -0.62
C GLN A 161 15.90 5.24 -1.45
N PRO A 162 16.51 5.38 -2.64
CA PRO A 162 16.42 6.62 -3.41
C PRO A 162 14.98 6.96 -3.84
N TYR A 163 14.17 5.95 -4.11
CA TYR A 163 12.77 6.10 -4.48
C TYR A 163 11.90 6.42 -3.27
N GLN A 164 12.10 5.71 -2.17
CA GLN A 164 11.40 6.01 -0.92
C GLN A 164 11.66 7.44 -0.46
N ASN A 165 12.90 7.91 -0.54
CA ASN A 165 13.24 9.31 -0.23
C ASN A 165 12.50 10.33 -1.11
N LYS A 166 12.14 9.96 -2.36
CA LYS A 166 11.30 10.81 -3.22
C LYS A 166 9.85 10.79 -2.73
N MET A 167 9.32 9.61 -2.36
CA MET A 167 7.98 9.50 -1.81
C MET A 167 7.85 10.24 -0.47
N ASP A 168 8.86 10.18 0.38
CA ASP A 168 8.90 10.94 1.64
C ASP A 168 8.81 12.46 1.39
N LYS A 169 9.42 12.96 0.31
CA LYS A 169 9.26 14.36 -0.09
C LYS A 169 7.85 14.69 -0.55
N VAL A 170 7.17 13.74 -1.22
CA VAL A 170 5.75 13.88 -1.56
C VAL A 170 4.91 14.00 -0.30
N MET A 171 5.16 13.18 0.72
CA MET A 171 4.46 13.25 2.00
C MET A 171 4.60 14.64 2.64
N ILE A 172 5.84 15.13 2.76
CA ILE A 172 6.12 16.47 3.30
C ILE A 172 5.40 17.56 2.49
N LYS A 173 5.45 17.49 1.15
CA LYS A 173 4.82 18.45 0.25
C LYS A 173 3.30 18.52 0.45
N HIS A 174 2.66 17.41 0.76
CA HIS A 174 1.22 17.31 1.02
C HIS A 174 0.84 17.59 2.48
N GLY A 175 1.80 18.00 3.31
CA GLY A 175 1.58 18.48 4.68
C GLY A 175 1.61 17.38 5.75
N TYR A 176 2.00 16.14 5.41
CA TYR A 176 2.14 15.07 6.40
C TYR A 176 3.30 15.31 7.34
N ILE A 177 3.13 14.96 8.61
CA ILE A 177 4.12 15.11 9.68
C ILE A 177 4.68 13.74 10.03
N GLN A 178 5.98 13.58 9.83
CA GLN A 178 6.66 12.31 10.11
C GLN A 178 6.59 11.98 11.62
N GLY A 179 6.13 10.77 11.93
CA GLY A 179 5.94 10.31 13.30
C GLY A 179 4.51 10.50 13.82
N GLU A 180 3.69 11.31 13.15
CA GLU A 180 2.28 11.56 13.53
C GLU A 180 1.31 10.84 12.60
N ASP A 181 1.16 11.34 11.38
CA ASP A 181 0.24 10.80 10.37
C ASP A 181 0.94 9.97 9.28
N TRP A 182 2.29 9.99 9.25
CA TRP A 182 3.11 9.19 8.36
C TRP A 182 4.42 8.75 9.01
N ILE A 183 4.83 7.51 8.73
CA ILE A 183 6.17 7.01 9.09
C ILE A 183 6.78 6.22 7.94
N THR A 184 8.12 6.35 7.78
CA THR A 184 8.94 5.50 6.93
C THR A 184 9.98 4.77 7.80
N LYS A 185 10.10 3.45 7.65
CA LYS A 185 11.05 2.61 8.37
C LYS A 185 12.03 1.94 7.42
N LYS A 186 13.31 2.02 7.76
CA LYS A 186 14.38 1.31 7.07
C LYS A 186 14.85 0.13 7.92
N PHE A 187 14.98 -1.04 7.31
CA PHE A 187 15.43 -2.28 7.97
C PHE A 187 16.75 -2.74 7.36
N GLU A 188 17.84 -2.48 8.06
CA GLU A 188 19.17 -2.84 7.59
C GLU A 188 19.32 -4.36 7.47
N GLY A 189 19.82 -4.83 6.31
CA GLY A 189 20.03 -6.24 6.00
C GLY A 189 18.78 -7.01 5.62
N ALA A 190 17.58 -6.50 5.89
CA ALA A 190 16.35 -7.17 5.51
C ALA A 190 16.18 -7.21 3.98
N GLY A 191 15.73 -8.35 3.46
CA GLY A 191 15.47 -8.55 2.03
C GLY A 191 13.98 -8.52 1.68
N HIS A 192 13.70 -8.80 0.40
CA HIS A 192 12.36 -8.78 -0.17
C HIS A 192 11.65 -10.14 0.00
N PHE A 193 11.38 -10.54 1.25
CA PHE A 193 10.86 -11.88 1.54
C PHE A 193 9.67 -11.83 2.51
N PRO A 194 8.70 -12.76 2.38
CA PRO A 194 7.54 -12.85 3.27
C PRO A 194 7.87 -12.97 4.76
N HIS A 195 8.93 -13.69 5.11
CA HIS A 195 9.35 -13.84 6.50
C HIS A 195 9.91 -12.53 7.10
N GLU A 196 10.53 -11.70 6.27
CA GLU A 196 10.99 -10.38 6.68
C GLU A 196 9.81 -9.45 6.97
N TRP A 197 8.81 -9.42 6.09
CA TRP A 197 7.59 -8.63 6.32
C TRP A 197 6.82 -9.13 7.54
N ARG A 198 6.73 -10.45 7.73
CA ARG A 198 6.13 -11.05 8.91
C ARG A 198 6.79 -10.59 10.20
N SER A 199 8.12 -10.57 10.26
CA SER A 199 8.88 -10.21 11.46
C SER A 199 8.58 -8.80 11.97
N ARG A 200 8.21 -7.89 11.08
CA ARG A 200 7.94 -6.47 11.36
C ARG A 200 6.49 -6.04 11.21
N MET A 201 5.57 -6.97 10.91
CA MET A 201 4.15 -6.70 10.69
C MET A 201 3.46 -5.98 11.86
N HIS A 202 3.93 -6.21 13.09
CA HIS A 202 3.41 -5.54 14.28
C HIS A 202 3.55 -4.00 14.21
N ILE A 203 4.53 -3.47 13.50
CA ILE A 203 4.80 -2.03 13.42
C ILE A 203 3.71 -1.30 12.63
N PRO A 204 3.43 -1.64 11.33
CA PRO A 204 2.34 -1.00 10.59
C PRO A 204 0.98 -1.23 11.24
N LEU A 205 0.70 -2.43 11.76
CA LEU A 205 -0.57 -2.72 12.42
C LEU A 205 -0.78 -1.83 13.65
N THR A 206 0.23 -1.67 14.50
CA THR A 206 0.12 -0.76 15.66
C THR A 206 -0.05 0.68 15.21
N PHE A 207 0.71 1.13 14.23
CA PHE A 207 0.62 2.52 13.75
C PHE A 207 -0.74 2.87 13.15
N LEU A 208 -1.32 1.95 12.35
CA LEU A 208 -2.61 2.19 11.69
C LEU A 208 -3.81 2.00 12.64
N LEU A 209 -3.72 1.03 13.58
CA LEU A 209 -4.85 0.53 14.36
C LEU A 209 -4.76 0.90 15.85
N ASP A 210 -3.92 1.87 16.18
CA ASP A 210 -3.77 2.40 17.54
C ASP A 210 -5.11 2.67 18.22
N GLN A 211 -5.16 2.48 19.54
CA GLN A 211 -6.36 2.67 20.35
C GLN A 211 -6.64 4.14 20.71
N ASN A 212 -5.71 5.05 20.41
CA ASN A 212 -5.83 6.48 20.75
C ASN A 212 -6.72 7.24 19.80
#